data_ad93c9c84a048987b8d1683fbe50c0bd
#
_entry.id   ad93c9c84a048987b8d1683fbe50c0bd
#
_cell.length_a   1.000
_cell.length_b   1.000
_cell.length_c   1.000
_cell.angle_alpha   90.00
_cell.angle_beta   90.00
_cell.angle_gamma   90.00
#
_symmetry.space_group_name_H-M   'P 1'
#
loop_
_entity.id
_entity.type
_entity.pdbx_description
1 polymer ?
#
loop_
_entity_poly.entity_id
_entity_poly.type
_entity_poly.pdbx_seq_one_letter_code
_entity_poly.pdbx_strand_id
1 'polypeptide(L)'
;MSKILKDLEFTFTGKRYGTDGNDDIDAIGFGGIIYAGKGHDTITVGTFAVTAYTGDGHDFVRGGSAYLKIIDENGDLDVRGLNAWGEIEKSGHGDLKYVGASAAIKINHTGYEYGNINYSGAAIANIITRKGAISNINYQGAGGYNQIWHETNTGNMTFKGGGGYNKLVRTWFNSYQNSKGNINFEGLGGGNGIFSRV
;
A
#
# COMPACT_ATOMS: atom_id res chain seq x y z
N MET A 1 18.39 -15.31 -12.42
CA MET A 1 19.24 -14.46 -13.30
C MET A 1 18.60 -13.09 -13.29
N SER A 2 19.31 -12.08 -12.82
CA SER A 2 18.76 -10.70 -12.75
C SER A 2 18.72 -10.09 -14.15
N LYS A 3 17.61 -9.43 -14.49
CA LYS A 3 17.46 -8.74 -15.77
C LYS A 3 17.26 -7.24 -15.53
N ILE A 4 18.11 -6.43 -16.16
CA ILE A 4 17.98 -4.98 -16.18
C ILE A 4 17.21 -4.60 -17.43
N LEU A 5 15.96 -4.18 -17.25
CA LEU A 5 15.10 -3.71 -18.33
C LEU A 5 15.08 -2.18 -18.32
N LYS A 6 16.07 -1.56 -18.92
CA LYS A 6 16.12 -0.10 -19.10
C LYS A 6 15.65 0.27 -20.49
N ASP A 7 14.59 1.04 -20.57
CA ASP A 7 14.16 1.72 -21.79
C ASP A 7 14.56 3.19 -21.70
N LEU A 8 15.48 3.58 -22.54
CA LEU A 8 15.95 4.98 -22.65
C LEU A 8 14.99 5.86 -23.47
N GLU A 9 13.92 5.30 -24.02
CA GLU A 9 12.93 6.06 -24.77
C GLU A 9 11.68 6.33 -23.92
N PHE A 10 11.24 7.59 -23.87
CA PHE A 10 10.06 8.10 -23.17
C PHE A 10 8.72 7.54 -23.69
N THR A 11 8.66 6.28 -24.05
CA THR A 11 7.52 5.69 -24.76
C THR A 11 7.07 4.37 -24.19
N PHE A 12 7.19 4.16 -22.84
CA PHE A 12 6.64 2.95 -22.29
C PHE A 12 5.14 2.89 -22.52
N THR A 13 4.75 2.02 -23.46
CA THR A 13 3.36 1.61 -23.69
C THR A 13 3.35 0.10 -23.87
N GLY A 14 2.33 -0.58 -23.32
CA GLY A 14 2.17 -2.01 -23.46
C GLY A 14 2.56 -2.81 -22.21
N LYS A 15 3.31 -3.89 -22.37
CA LYS A 15 3.62 -4.82 -21.29
C LYS A 15 5.12 -5.03 -21.13
N ARG A 16 5.57 -5.16 -19.90
CA ARG A 16 6.91 -5.59 -19.52
C ARG A 16 6.85 -6.81 -18.63
N TYR A 17 7.81 -7.69 -18.81
CA TYR A 17 7.91 -8.93 -18.06
C TYR A 17 9.30 -9.04 -17.46
N GLY A 18 9.37 -9.19 -16.15
CA GLY A 18 10.57 -9.61 -15.42
C GLY A 18 10.80 -11.12 -15.53
N THR A 19 11.43 -11.67 -14.53
CA THR A 19 11.83 -13.09 -14.44
C THR A 19 11.44 -13.69 -13.08
N ASP A 20 11.91 -14.90 -12.78
CA ASP A 20 11.81 -15.47 -11.42
C ASP A 20 12.99 -15.07 -10.51
N GLY A 21 13.75 -14.06 -10.86
CA GLY A 21 14.87 -13.52 -10.09
C GLY A 21 14.76 -12.02 -9.91
N ASN A 22 15.64 -11.43 -9.13
CA ASN A 22 15.60 -10.00 -8.84
C ASN A 22 15.77 -9.14 -10.10
N ASP A 23 14.80 -8.33 -10.42
CA ASP A 23 14.76 -7.50 -11.60
C ASP A 23 14.78 -6.00 -11.24
N ASP A 24 15.37 -5.21 -12.14
CA ASP A 24 15.31 -3.74 -12.11
C ASP A 24 14.58 -3.26 -13.37
N ILE A 25 13.38 -2.75 -13.18
CA ILE A 25 12.44 -2.43 -14.26
C ILE A 25 12.13 -0.94 -14.25
N ASP A 26 12.61 -0.22 -15.27
CA ASP A 26 12.24 1.17 -15.49
C ASP A 26 11.02 1.28 -16.41
N ALA A 27 9.99 1.98 -15.97
CA ALA A 27 8.76 2.24 -16.70
C ALA A 27 8.53 3.76 -16.80
N ILE A 28 9.05 4.36 -17.85
CA ILE A 28 8.95 5.80 -18.11
C ILE A 28 8.19 6.02 -19.42
N GLY A 29 7.15 6.88 -19.41
CA GLY A 29 6.35 7.17 -20.62
C GLY A 29 4.84 7.27 -20.37
N PHE A 30 4.04 6.83 -21.34
CA PHE A 30 2.57 6.94 -21.23
C PHE A 30 1.95 5.94 -20.25
N GLY A 31 2.53 4.76 -20.11
CA GLY A 31 2.08 3.74 -19.17
C GLY A 31 1.78 2.40 -19.79
N GLY A 32 1.42 1.44 -18.96
CA GLY A 32 1.17 0.07 -19.37
C GLY A 32 1.06 -0.90 -18.20
N ILE A 33 1.43 -2.14 -18.43
CA ILE A 33 1.37 -3.20 -17.43
C ILE A 33 2.76 -3.80 -17.23
N ILE A 34 3.16 -3.95 -15.99
CA ILE A 34 4.41 -4.59 -15.57
C ILE A 34 4.07 -5.89 -14.86
N TYR A 35 4.78 -6.96 -15.19
CA TYR A 35 4.78 -8.23 -14.47
C TYR A 35 6.21 -8.48 -14.02
N ALA A 36 6.54 -8.21 -12.75
CA ALA A 36 7.91 -8.33 -12.26
C ALA A 36 8.30 -9.79 -12.06
N GLY A 37 7.46 -10.58 -11.43
CA GLY A 37 7.67 -12.03 -11.33
C GLY A 37 7.90 -12.47 -9.89
N LYS A 38 8.92 -13.29 -9.67
CA LYS A 38 9.37 -13.66 -8.33
C LYS A 38 10.71 -13.03 -8.06
N GLY A 39 11.02 -12.84 -6.77
CA GLY A 39 12.30 -12.31 -6.37
C GLY A 39 12.18 -11.01 -5.61
N HIS A 40 13.27 -10.26 -5.55
CA HIS A 40 13.26 -8.93 -4.96
C HIS A 40 13.38 -7.90 -6.08
N ASP A 41 12.23 -7.38 -6.51
CA ASP A 41 12.18 -6.56 -7.69
C ASP A 41 12.19 -5.06 -7.36
N THR A 42 12.81 -4.29 -8.22
CA THR A 42 12.78 -2.84 -8.17
C THR A 42 12.07 -2.31 -9.40
N ILE A 43 10.99 -1.58 -9.20
CA ILE A 43 10.20 -0.96 -10.28
C ILE A 43 10.27 0.55 -10.14
N THR A 44 10.85 1.23 -11.12
CA THR A 44 10.88 2.68 -11.20
C THR A 44 9.81 3.17 -12.17
N VAL A 45 8.90 4.01 -11.68
CA VAL A 45 7.74 4.48 -12.43
C VAL A 45 7.85 5.97 -12.72
N GLY A 46 7.67 6.35 -13.97
CA GLY A 46 7.57 7.74 -14.42
C GLY A 46 6.55 7.85 -15.56
N THR A 47 5.26 7.53 -15.27
CA THR A 47 4.25 7.35 -16.31
C THR A 47 2.98 8.16 -16.05
N PHE A 48 2.12 8.25 -17.08
CA PHE A 48 0.77 8.76 -16.86
C PHE A 48 -0.09 7.73 -16.12
N ALA A 49 -0.08 6.46 -16.55
CA ALA A 49 -0.82 5.39 -15.87
C ALA A 49 -0.08 4.06 -15.96
N VAL A 50 0.01 3.34 -14.85
CA VAL A 50 0.66 2.02 -14.81
C VAL A 50 -0.04 1.07 -13.84
N THR A 51 -0.11 -0.20 -14.23
CA THR A 51 -0.45 -1.31 -13.34
C THR A 51 0.79 -2.20 -13.21
N ALA A 52 1.27 -2.40 -11.98
CA ALA A 52 2.40 -3.26 -11.67
C ALA A 52 1.92 -4.47 -10.85
N TYR A 53 2.19 -5.66 -11.37
CA TYR A 53 2.10 -6.93 -10.66
C TYR A 53 3.51 -7.23 -10.16
N THR A 54 3.75 -7.09 -8.87
CA THR A 54 5.08 -7.27 -8.29
C THR A 54 5.39 -8.75 -8.09
N GLY A 55 4.43 -9.52 -7.60
CA GLY A 55 4.54 -10.96 -7.46
C GLY A 55 4.93 -11.39 -6.06
N ASP A 56 5.78 -12.44 -5.96
CA ASP A 56 6.26 -12.97 -4.69
C ASP A 56 7.66 -12.43 -4.38
N GLY A 57 7.88 -11.90 -3.19
CA GLY A 57 9.20 -11.49 -2.74
C GLY A 57 9.23 -10.25 -1.88
N HIS A 58 10.34 -9.53 -1.91
CA HIS A 58 10.43 -8.23 -1.27
C HIS A 58 10.61 -7.17 -2.35
N ASP A 59 9.51 -6.51 -2.69
CA ASP A 59 9.48 -5.64 -3.85
C ASP A 59 9.53 -4.16 -3.47
N PHE A 60 10.17 -3.39 -4.34
CA PHE A 60 10.32 -1.96 -4.19
C PHE A 60 9.77 -1.22 -5.41
N VAL A 61 8.70 -0.44 -5.22
CA VAL A 61 8.14 0.41 -6.27
C VAL A 61 8.37 1.87 -5.94
N ARG A 62 9.01 2.60 -6.85
CA ARG A 62 9.30 4.03 -6.66
C ARG A 62 8.98 4.88 -7.88
N GLY A 63 8.77 6.17 -7.64
CA GLY A 63 8.56 7.15 -8.70
C GLY A 63 7.23 7.86 -8.61
N GLY A 64 6.70 8.31 -9.73
CA GLY A 64 5.46 9.08 -9.78
C GLY A 64 4.63 8.80 -11.02
N SER A 65 3.30 8.86 -10.86
CA SER A 65 2.36 8.71 -11.97
C SER A 65 1.06 9.48 -11.68
N ALA A 66 0.28 9.76 -12.74
CA ALA A 66 -1.08 10.23 -12.51
C ALA A 66 -1.96 9.13 -11.92
N TYR A 67 -1.81 7.88 -12.40
CA TYR A 67 -2.47 6.72 -11.83
C TYR A 67 -1.46 5.57 -11.65
N LEU A 68 -1.36 5.07 -10.41
CA LEU A 68 -0.54 3.90 -10.07
C LEU A 68 -1.42 2.84 -9.41
N LYS A 69 -1.50 1.67 -10.03
CA LYS A 69 -2.07 0.47 -9.42
C LYS A 69 -0.96 -0.55 -9.18
N ILE A 70 -0.86 -1.05 -7.96
CA ILE A 70 0.06 -2.15 -7.60
C ILE A 70 -0.78 -3.33 -7.14
N ILE A 71 -0.44 -4.50 -7.62
CA ILE A 71 -0.99 -5.79 -7.21
C ILE A 71 0.18 -6.65 -6.77
N ASP A 72 0.19 -6.97 -5.48
CA ASP A 72 1.26 -7.69 -4.81
C ASP A 72 0.70 -8.94 -4.10
N GLU A 73 1.48 -10.01 -4.05
CA GLU A 73 1.05 -11.27 -3.48
C GLU A 73 1.75 -11.52 -2.14
N ASN A 74 2.78 -12.35 -2.11
CA ASN A 74 3.46 -12.73 -0.88
C ASN A 74 4.81 -12.02 -0.73
N GLY A 75 5.16 -11.68 0.51
CA GLY A 75 6.39 -11.00 0.85
C GLY A 75 6.17 -9.54 1.23
N ASP A 76 7.23 -8.76 1.30
CA ASP A 76 7.13 -7.37 1.70
C ASP A 76 7.05 -6.43 0.49
N LEU A 77 6.26 -5.38 0.60
CA LEU A 77 6.15 -4.33 -0.41
C LEU A 77 6.51 -2.95 0.16
N ASP A 78 7.55 -2.33 -0.38
CA ASP A 78 7.90 -0.92 -0.09
C ASP A 78 7.54 -0.04 -1.30
N VAL A 79 6.66 0.94 -1.10
CA VAL A 79 6.21 1.86 -2.14
C VAL A 79 6.61 3.29 -1.78
N ARG A 80 7.31 3.98 -2.69
CA ARG A 80 7.71 5.38 -2.48
C ARG A 80 7.41 6.23 -3.71
N GLY A 81 6.62 7.27 -3.52
CA GLY A 81 6.36 8.13 -4.66
C GLY A 81 5.32 9.21 -4.49
N LEU A 82 5.13 9.93 -5.59
CA LEU A 82 4.13 10.98 -5.73
C LEU A 82 3.13 10.57 -6.80
N ASN A 83 1.88 10.35 -6.43
CA ASN A 83 0.85 9.92 -7.37
C ASN A 83 -0.37 10.85 -7.27
N ALA A 84 -1.03 11.14 -8.39
CA ALA A 84 -2.33 11.79 -8.29
C ALA A 84 -3.37 10.81 -7.72
N TRP A 85 -3.37 9.57 -8.19
CA TRP A 85 -4.21 8.49 -7.65
C TRP A 85 -3.40 7.22 -7.48
N GLY A 86 -3.45 6.62 -6.28
CA GLY A 86 -2.79 5.35 -5.97
C GLY A 86 -3.79 4.29 -5.52
N GLU A 87 -3.63 3.07 -6.02
CA GLU A 87 -4.32 1.89 -5.54
C GLU A 87 -3.32 0.76 -5.30
N ILE A 88 -3.30 0.21 -4.09
CA ILE A 88 -2.44 -0.91 -3.72
C ILE A 88 -3.31 -2.04 -3.22
N GLU A 89 -3.22 -3.17 -3.90
CA GLU A 89 -3.86 -4.43 -3.52
C GLU A 89 -2.74 -5.42 -3.15
N LYS A 90 -2.60 -5.70 -1.86
CA LYS A 90 -1.67 -6.72 -1.37
C LYS A 90 -2.44 -7.89 -0.80
N SER A 91 -2.11 -9.09 -1.23
CA SER A 91 -2.61 -10.36 -0.69
C SER A 91 -1.50 -11.13 0.03
N GLY A 92 -1.85 -12.21 0.68
CA GLY A 92 -0.89 -13.08 1.36
C GLY A 92 -0.24 -12.48 2.61
N HIS A 93 0.94 -12.94 2.94
CA HIS A 93 1.71 -12.49 4.10
C HIS A 93 2.72 -11.39 3.73
N GLY A 94 3.34 -10.79 4.75
CA GLY A 94 4.36 -9.75 4.61
C GLY A 94 3.83 -8.34 4.87
N ASP A 95 4.75 -7.44 5.06
CA ASP A 95 4.47 -6.05 5.41
C ASP A 95 4.28 -5.18 4.17
N LEU A 96 3.44 -4.16 4.29
CA LEU A 96 3.32 -3.09 3.32
C LEU A 96 3.80 -1.78 3.93
N LYS A 97 4.75 -1.15 3.27
CA LYS A 97 5.22 0.19 3.62
C LYS A 97 4.94 1.15 2.47
N TYR A 98 4.27 2.25 2.80
CA TYR A 98 4.02 3.34 1.86
C TYR A 98 4.62 4.64 2.38
N VAL A 99 5.41 5.31 1.54
CA VAL A 99 5.96 6.64 1.81
C VAL A 99 5.73 7.53 0.60
N GLY A 100 4.89 8.56 0.74
CA GLY A 100 4.63 9.41 -0.42
C GLY A 100 3.56 10.46 -0.21
N ALA A 101 3.20 11.11 -1.31
CA ALA A 101 2.06 12.02 -1.36
C ALA A 101 1.16 11.71 -2.55
N SER A 102 -0.14 11.88 -2.37
CA SER A 102 -1.15 11.61 -3.40
C SER A 102 -2.33 12.56 -3.27
N ALA A 103 -3.10 12.79 -4.33
CA ALA A 103 -4.42 13.36 -4.15
C ALA A 103 -5.34 12.34 -3.47
N ALA A 104 -5.28 11.07 -3.89
CA ALA A 104 -5.98 9.99 -3.21
C ALA A 104 -5.17 8.70 -3.22
N ILE A 105 -5.25 7.94 -2.13
CA ILE A 105 -4.64 6.61 -2.02
C ILE A 105 -5.63 5.62 -1.41
N LYS A 106 -5.74 4.46 -2.05
CA LYS A 106 -6.49 3.32 -1.53
C LYS A 106 -5.53 2.15 -1.33
N ILE A 107 -5.49 1.61 -0.13
CA ILE A 107 -4.66 0.45 0.23
C ILE A 107 -5.57 -0.64 0.76
N ASN A 108 -5.53 -1.80 0.13
CA ASN A 108 -6.14 -3.03 0.61
C ASN A 108 -5.04 -4.06 0.84
N HIS A 109 -4.81 -4.43 2.09
CA HIS A 109 -3.93 -5.53 2.43
C HIS A 109 -4.76 -6.66 3.08
N THR A 110 -4.91 -7.75 2.38
CA THR A 110 -5.70 -8.92 2.81
C THR A 110 -4.82 -10.15 2.89
N GLY A 111 -4.76 -10.78 4.05
CA GLY A 111 -4.01 -12.02 4.25
C GLY A 111 -4.43 -12.69 5.54
N TYR A 112 -4.44 -14.03 5.55
CA TYR A 112 -4.91 -14.79 6.71
C TYR A 112 -3.90 -14.83 7.86
N GLU A 113 -2.63 -14.61 7.57
CA GLU A 113 -1.56 -14.72 8.54
C GLU A 113 -1.16 -13.36 9.12
N TYR A 114 0.10 -13.00 9.00
CA TYR A 114 0.67 -11.76 9.52
C TYR A 114 0.97 -10.77 8.40
N GLY A 115 1.05 -9.52 8.76
CA GLY A 115 1.46 -8.43 7.88
C GLY A 115 0.95 -7.10 8.37
N ASN A 116 1.80 -6.12 8.36
CA ASN A 116 1.51 -4.79 8.85
C ASN A 116 1.32 -3.80 7.70
N ILE A 117 0.65 -2.70 7.98
CA ILE A 117 0.67 -1.52 7.12
C ILE A 117 1.39 -0.40 7.83
N ASN A 118 2.47 0.09 7.24
CA ASN A 118 3.20 1.28 7.67
C ASN A 118 3.01 2.38 6.63
N TYR A 119 2.13 3.33 6.90
CA TYR A 119 1.84 4.46 6.03
C TYR A 119 2.47 5.73 6.56
N SER A 120 3.25 6.41 5.72
CA SER A 120 3.78 7.74 5.99
C SER A 120 3.61 8.63 4.78
N GLY A 121 2.72 9.63 4.88
CA GLY A 121 2.48 10.46 3.72
C GLY A 121 1.38 11.51 3.89
N ALA A 122 1.10 12.21 2.80
CA ALA A 122 0.02 13.18 2.73
C ALA A 122 -0.89 12.86 1.54
N ALA A 123 -2.20 12.89 1.76
CA ALA A 123 -3.17 12.78 0.68
C ALA A 123 -4.45 13.54 1.04
N ILE A 124 -5.19 14.02 0.03
CA ILE A 124 -6.50 14.62 0.26
C ILE A 124 -7.46 13.54 0.81
N ALA A 125 -7.37 12.32 0.28
CA ALA A 125 -8.16 11.19 0.77
C ALA A 125 -7.30 9.93 0.94
N ASN A 126 -7.43 9.29 2.09
CA ASN A 126 -6.79 8.01 2.40
C ASN A 126 -7.87 6.98 2.76
N ILE A 127 -7.86 5.84 2.08
CA ILE A 127 -8.70 4.69 2.41
C ILE A 127 -7.78 3.49 2.59
N ILE A 128 -7.65 3.02 3.82
CA ILE A 128 -6.74 1.94 4.18
C ILE A 128 -7.54 0.80 4.81
N THR A 129 -7.41 -0.37 4.26
CA THR A 129 -8.03 -1.59 4.79
C THR A 129 -6.95 -2.63 5.05
N ARG A 130 -6.92 -3.17 6.26
CA ARG A 130 -6.09 -4.34 6.60
C ARG A 130 -6.99 -5.44 7.17
N LYS A 131 -6.90 -6.63 6.60
CA LYS A 131 -7.57 -7.83 7.10
C LYS A 131 -6.57 -8.95 7.30
N GLY A 132 -6.50 -9.48 8.50
CA GLY A 132 -5.59 -10.60 8.81
C GLY A 132 -5.56 -10.94 10.30
N ALA A 133 -5.15 -12.16 10.62
CA ALA A 133 -5.20 -12.65 11.99
C ALA A 133 -4.28 -11.86 12.95
N ILE A 134 -3.06 -11.56 12.51
CA ILE A 134 -2.05 -10.83 13.29
C ILE A 134 -1.54 -9.67 12.46
N SER A 135 -1.88 -8.44 12.82
CA SER A 135 -1.47 -7.28 12.03
C SER A 135 -1.56 -5.97 12.80
N ASN A 136 -0.71 -5.03 12.43
CA ASN A 136 -0.77 -3.66 12.92
C ASN A 136 -0.98 -2.69 11.76
N ILE A 137 -1.61 -1.56 12.06
CA ILE A 137 -1.63 -0.40 11.17
C ILE A 137 -0.95 0.76 11.89
N ASN A 138 0.11 1.28 11.29
CA ASN A 138 0.78 2.50 11.70
C ASN A 138 0.55 3.56 10.63
N TYR A 139 -0.30 4.51 10.91
CA TYR A 139 -0.58 5.64 10.03
C TYR A 139 0.07 6.90 10.58
N GLN A 140 0.90 7.53 9.76
CA GLN A 140 1.45 8.85 10.04
C GLN A 140 1.26 9.73 8.80
N GLY A 141 0.38 10.72 8.88
CA GLY A 141 0.15 11.54 7.70
C GLY A 141 -0.83 12.69 7.92
N ALA A 142 -0.96 13.50 6.87
CA ALA A 142 -1.96 14.55 6.79
C ALA A 142 -2.94 14.25 5.65
N GLY A 143 -4.21 14.54 5.87
CA GLY A 143 -5.21 14.35 4.84
C GLY A 143 -6.55 15.00 5.20
N GLY A 144 -7.32 15.40 4.20
CA GLY A 144 -8.66 15.96 4.41
C GLY A 144 -9.67 14.90 4.85
N TYR A 145 -9.54 13.67 4.34
CA TYR A 145 -10.42 12.54 4.64
C TYR A 145 -9.58 11.28 4.84
N ASN A 146 -9.70 10.66 6.03
CA ASN A 146 -9.01 9.43 6.35
C ASN A 146 -10.01 8.36 6.82
N GLN A 147 -10.01 7.22 6.16
CA GLN A 147 -10.83 6.08 6.55
C GLN A 147 -9.92 4.85 6.68
N ILE A 148 -9.81 4.32 7.90
CA ILE A 148 -8.95 3.19 8.20
C ILE A 148 -9.78 2.06 8.80
N TRP A 149 -9.75 0.90 8.16
CA TRP A 149 -10.40 -0.33 8.58
C TRP A 149 -9.36 -1.38 8.96
N HIS A 150 -9.42 -1.85 10.17
CA HIS A 150 -8.53 -2.89 10.68
C HIS A 150 -9.33 -4.07 11.22
N GLU A 151 -9.40 -5.12 10.44
CA GLU A 151 -10.04 -6.38 10.80
C GLU A 151 -8.95 -7.38 11.21
N THR A 152 -8.81 -7.60 12.53
CA THR A 152 -7.71 -8.41 13.09
C THR A 152 -8.10 -9.06 14.41
N ASN A 153 -7.48 -10.21 14.71
CA ASN A 153 -7.60 -10.85 16.02
C ASN A 153 -6.58 -10.29 17.02
N THR A 154 -5.35 -10.02 16.55
CA THR A 154 -4.30 -9.46 17.39
C THR A 154 -3.56 -8.35 16.64
N GLY A 155 -3.45 -7.18 17.27
CA GLY A 155 -2.68 -6.07 16.73
C GLY A 155 -3.25 -4.71 17.04
N ASN A 156 -2.43 -3.69 16.86
CA ASN A 156 -2.76 -2.32 17.19
C ASN A 156 -3.00 -1.46 15.95
N MET A 157 -3.80 -0.45 16.11
CA MET A 157 -3.93 0.63 15.15
C MET A 157 -3.38 1.91 15.79
N THR A 158 -2.37 2.48 15.17
CA THR A 158 -1.82 3.78 15.56
C THR A 158 -2.11 4.79 14.47
N PHE A 159 -2.74 5.88 14.81
CA PHE A 159 -3.01 7.00 13.93
C PHE A 159 -2.36 8.26 14.48
N LYS A 160 -1.48 8.86 13.68
CA LYS A 160 -0.86 10.16 13.96
C LYS A 160 -1.07 11.06 12.75
N GLY A 161 -1.87 12.11 12.90
CA GLY A 161 -2.07 12.99 11.78
C GLY A 161 -3.11 14.07 11.97
N GLY A 162 -3.19 14.97 10.99
CA GLY A 162 -4.20 16.01 10.90
C GLY A 162 -5.13 15.79 9.74
N GLY A 163 -6.33 16.30 9.81
CA GLY A 163 -7.28 16.23 8.71
C GLY A 163 -8.69 16.63 9.11
N GLY A 164 -9.52 16.93 8.12
CA GLY A 164 -10.90 17.37 8.36
C GLY A 164 -11.78 16.26 8.94
N TYR A 165 -11.63 15.02 8.45
CA TYR A 165 -12.44 13.89 8.89
C TYR A 165 -11.61 12.61 9.00
N ASN A 166 -11.70 11.96 10.17
CA ASN A 166 -11.00 10.71 10.43
C ASN A 166 -11.98 9.65 10.93
N LYS A 167 -12.06 8.53 10.23
CA LYS A 167 -12.85 7.37 10.63
C LYS A 167 -11.96 6.15 10.79
N LEU A 168 -11.83 5.69 12.02
CA LEU A 168 -11.05 4.50 12.39
C LEU A 168 -12.00 3.41 12.84
N VAL A 169 -11.94 2.26 12.23
CA VAL A 169 -12.76 1.10 12.56
C VAL A 169 -11.86 -0.09 12.80
N ARG A 170 -11.98 -0.69 13.98
CA ARG A 170 -11.33 -1.95 14.32
C ARG A 170 -12.37 -3.00 14.63
N THR A 171 -12.27 -4.15 13.97
CA THR A 171 -13.19 -5.28 14.16
C THR A 171 -12.44 -6.61 14.23
N TRP A 172 -13.11 -7.67 14.58
CA TRP A 172 -12.55 -9.03 14.60
C TRP A 172 -12.35 -9.58 13.18
N PHE A 173 -11.31 -10.36 13.04
CA PHE A 173 -11.11 -11.20 11.88
C PHE A 173 -11.72 -12.60 12.16
N ASN A 174 -12.52 -13.10 11.22
CA ASN A 174 -13.16 -14.43 11.31
C ASN A 174 -14.01 -14.68 12.58
N SER A 175 -14.70 -13.65 13.10
CA SER A 175 -15.63 -13.79 14.23
C SER A 175 -15.01 -14.34 15.54
N TYR A 176 -13.70 -14.28 15.70
CA TYR A 176 -13.05 -14.63 16.97
C TYR A 176 -13.32 -13.55 18.03
N GLN A 177 -14.00 -13.93 19.12
CA GLN A 177 -14.47 -13.00 20.16
C GLN A 177 -13.38 -12.50 21.14
N ASN A 178 -12.11 -12.81 20.92
CA ASN A 178 -11.00 -12.41 21.80
C ASN A 178 -9.95 -11.58 21.06
N SER A 179 -10.37 -10.55 20.35
CA SER A 179 -9.45 -9.65 19.70
C SER A 179 -8.63 -8.85 20.73
N LYS A 180 -7.30 -8.92 20.63
CA LYS A 180 -6.38 -8.17 21.49
C LYS A 180 -5.72 -7.04 20.70
N GLY A 181 -5.72 -5.84 21.30
CA GLY A 181 -5.01 -4.68 20.73
C GLY A 181 -5.76 -3.38 20.94
N ASN A 182 -5.06 -2.28 20.72
CA ASN A 182 -5.51 -0.94 21.02
C ASN A 182 -5.64 -0.09 19.76
N ILE A 183 -6.48 0.94 19.84
CA ILE A 183 -6.48 2.07 18.91
C ILE A 183 -5.83 3.25 19.64
N ASN A 184 -4.67 3.69 19.14
CA ASN A 184 -4.01 4.90 19.61
C ASN A 184 -4.25 6.01 18.59
N PHE A 185 -4.94 7.05 18.99
CA PHE A 185 -5.29 8.18 18.12
C PHE A 185 -4.63 9.46 18.61
N GLU A 186 -3.77 10.03 17.77
CA GLU A 186 -3.18 11.35 17.95
C GLU A 186 -3.51 12.18 16.69
N GLY A 187 -4.63 12.86 16.69
CA GLY A 187 -5.09 13.60 15.51
C GLY A 187 -5.72 14.95 15.83
N LEU A 188 -5.48 15.91 14.94
CA LEU A 188 -6.18 17.20 14.94
C LEU A 188 -7.18 17.19 13.78
N GLY A 189 -8.43 17.49 14.07
CA GLY A 189 -9.45 17.55 13.01
C GLY A 189 -10.87 17.68 13.54
N GLY A 190 -11.77 18.18 12.71
CA GLY A 190 -13.13 18.56 13.10
C GLY A 190 -14.13 17.41 13.23
N GLY A 191 -13.88 16.25 12.63
CA GLY A 191 -14.79 15.11 12.66
C GLY A 191 -14.05 13.79 12.86
N ASN A 192 -14.05 13.27 14.11
CA ASN A 192 -13.37 12.02 14.42
C ASN A 192 -14.38 10.96 14.87
N GLY A 193 -14.41 9.82 14.19
CA GLY A 193 -15.17 8.65 14.57
C GLY A 193 -14.25 7.47 14.83
N ILE A 194 -14.20 6.98 16.06
CA ILE A 194 -13.43 5.81 16.45
C ILE A 194 -14.39 4.70 16.87
N PHE A 195 -14.35 3.58 16.18
CA PHE A 195 -15.21 2.44 16.43
C PHE A 195 -14.34 1.21 16.70
N SER A 196 -14.46 0.65 17.87
CA SER A 196 -13.84 -0.64 18.20
C SER A 196 -14.92 -1.63 18.60
N ARG A 197 -14.95 -2.77 17.95
CA ARG A 197 -15.72 -3.93 18.38
C ARG A 197 -14.72 -4.95 18.92
N VAL A 198 -14.63 -5.03 20.22
CA VAL A 198 -13.73 -5.96 20.94
C VAL A 198 -14.55 -7.01 21.65
#